data_5306a524119bb1c9eced269255edeebe
#
_entry.id   5306a524119bb1c9eced269255edeebe
#
_cell.length_a   1.000
_cell.length_b   1.000
_cell.length_c   1.000
_cell.angle_alpha   90.00
_cell.angle_beta   90.00
_cell.angle_gamma   90.00
#
_symmetry.space_group_name_H-M   'P 1'
#
loop_
_entity.id
_entity.type
_entity.pdbx_description
1 polymer ?
#
loop_
_entity_poly.entity_id
_entity_poly.type
_entity_poly.pdbx_seq_one_letter_code
_entity_poly.pdbx_strand_id
1 'polypeptide(L)'
;MRLKQKITKVPTSVRYREVSAWTLGIFSLLFYNWWVLVPFKPGLMTSFNELFSDLEIDGRPYSVAMQHADLASGLLLLIALLIIGSRKLIKNFKEWLALVFFAVGGAIGGIFSESCSDTTSAVCRHLEVRFQLPAHHYLHIASGIVEFGSITIALYLARKRTRNQKTQASRAYNILAKSALIGYPLLILAYLTNIFGGFIEMFFFLAFTMIVIVQLWERTSALEKK
;
A
#
# COMPACT_ATOMS: atom_id res chain seq x y z
N MET A 1 22.31 42.02 19.57
CA MET A 1 21.54 42.24 18.34
C MET A 1 20.65 41.01 18.07
N ARG A 2 19.35 41.04 18.39
CA ARG A 2 18.44 39.90 18.19
C ARG A 2 17.92 39.95 16.74
N LEU A 3 18.40 39.07 15.90
CA LEU A 3 17.82 38.86 14.56
C LEU A 3 16.36 38.35 14.72
N LYS A 4 15.39 39.26 14.43
CA LYS A 4 13.98 38.86 14.28
C LYS A 4 13.86 37.91 13.12
N GLN A 5 13.75 36.60 13.41
CA GLN A 5 13.39 35.59 12.39
C GLN A 5 12.05 36.00 11.77
N LYS A 6 12.08 36.36 10.49
CA LYS A 6 10.88 36.63 9.68
C LYS A 6 10.11 35.30 9.54
N ILE A 7 9.04 35.14 10.32
CA ILE A 7 8.10 34.03 10.14
C ILE A 7 7.41 34.21 8.78
N THR A 8 7.92 33.57 7.77
CA THR A 8 7.27 33.55 6.44
C THR A 8 5.99 32.73 6.54
N LYS A 9 4.83 33.39 6.54
CA LYS A 9 3.52 32.71 6.51
C LYS A 9 3.44 31.82 5.25
N VAL A 10 3.22 30.52 5.44
CA VAL A 10 2.97 29.59 4.34
C VAL A 10 1.73 30.06 3.58
N PRO A 11 1.78 30.21 2.24
CA PRO A 11 0.64 30.66 1.46
C PRO A 11 -0.57 29.74 1.69
N THR A 12 -1.74 30.32 1.85
CA THR A 12 -3.00 29.62 2.18
C THR A 12 -3.30 28.49 1.18
N SER A 13 -3.05 28.73 -0.11
CA SER A 13 -3.24 27.73 -1.17
C SER A 13 -2.36 26.47 -1.02
N VAL A 14 -1.16 26.60 -0.44
CA VAL A 14 -0.26 25.46 -0.15
C VAL A 14 -0.83 24.61 0.98
N ARG A 15 -1.37 25.26 2.01
CA ARG A 15 -1.96 24.60 3.16
C ARG A 15 -3.22 23.80 2.78
N TYR A 16 -4.10 24.36 1.95
CA TYR A 16 -5.29 23.66 1.47
C TYR A 16 -4.93 22.39 0.68
N ARG A 17 -3.97 22.47 -0.24
CA ARG A 17 -3.52 21.30 -1.01
C ARG A 17 -2.93 20.21 -0.13
N GLU A 18 -2.13 20.58 0.87
CA GLU A 18 -1.58 19.62 1.83
C GLU A 18 -2.68 18.96 2.65
N VAL A 19 -3.62 19.73 3.19
CA VAL A 19 -4.76 19.19 3.95
C VAL A 19 -5.59 18.25 3.07
N SER A 20 -5.96 18.67 1.86
CA SER A 20 -6.73 17.82 0.94
C SER A 20 -6.02 16.49 0.62
N ALA A 21 -4.72 16.54 0.31
CA ALA A 21 -3.96 15.34 0.01
C ALA A 21 -3.88 14.38 1.21
N TRP A 22 -3.76 14.94 2.43
CA TRP A 22 -3.77 14.14 3.65
C TRP A 22 -5.13 13.55 3.95
N THR A 23 -6.19 14.31 3.76
CA THR A 23 -7.57 13.79 3.92
C THR A 23 -7.80 12.61 2.99
N LEU A 24 -7.44 12.74 1.69
CA LEU A 24 -7.55 11.65 0.72
C LEU A 24 -6.66 10.45 1.10
N GLY A 25 -5.43 10.68 1.57
CA GLY A 25 -4.55 9.63 2.06
C GLY A 25 -5.12 8.86 3.25
N ILE A 26 -5.74 9.55 4.21
CA ILE A 26 -6.40 8.91 5.36
C ILE A 26 -7.61 8.08 4.89
N PHE A 27 -8.44 8.60 3.99
CA PHE A 27 -9.55 7.82 3.42
C PHE A 27 -9.04 6.60 2.64
N SER A 28 -7.96 6.75 1.86
CA SER A 28 -7.30 5.61 1.21
C SER A 28 -6.92 4.54 2.23
N LEU A 29 -6.31 4.92 3.37
CA LEU A 29 -5.97 3.96 4.44
C LEU A 29 -7.19 3.26 5.02
N LEU A 30 -8.30 3.98 5.22
CA LEU A 30 -9.52 3.38 5.74
C LEU A 30 -10.07 2.31 4.80
N PHE A 31 -10.10 2.57 3.51
CA PHE A 31 -10.52 1.59 2.51
C PHE A 31 -9.53 0.44 2.37
N TYR A 32 -8.24 0.70 2.36
CA TYR A 32 -7.20 -0.33 2.22
C TYR A 32 -7.19 -1.34 3.39
N ASN A 33 -7.58 -0.91 4.57
CA ASN A 33 -7.57 -1.75 5.77
C ASN A 33 -8.90 -2.48 6.02
N TRP A 34 -9.71 -2.76 5.00
CA TRP A 34 -10.95 -3.53 5.13
C TRP A 34 -10.72 -4.92 5.73
N TRP A 35 -9.56 -5.52 5.50
CA TRP A 35 -9.15 -6.82 6.03
C TRP A 35 -9.23 -6.89 7.58
N VAL A 36 -9.14 -5.78 8.29
CA VAL A 36 -9.32 -5.71 9.75
C VAL A 36 -10.71 -6.20 10.17
N LEU A 37 -11.69 -6.14 9.27
CA LEU A 37 -13.06 -6.60 9.53
C LEU A 37 -13.21 -8.12 9.39
N VAL A 38 -12.27 -8.82 8.75
CA VAL A 38 -12.33 -10.27 8.48
C VAL A 38 -12.49 -11.10 9.75
N PRO A 39 -11.75 -10.86 10.87
CA PRO A 39 -11.92 -11.63 12.11
C PRO A 39 -13.32 -11.49 12.74
N PHE A 40 -14.06 -10.43 12.43
CA PHE A 40 -15.41 -10.19 12.95
C PHE A 40 -16.50 -10.85 12.09
N LYS A 41 -16.14 -11.55 11.02
CA LYS A 41 -17.02 -12.25 10.09
C LYS A 41 -16.62 -13.73 9.98
N PRO A 42 -17.07 -14.59 10.92
CA PRO A 42 -16.74 -16.01 10.91
C PRO A 42 -17.05 -16.67 9.57
N GLY A 43 -16.16 -17.53 9.09
CA GLY A 43 -16.31 -18.24 7.83
C GLY A 43 -15.95 -17.47 6.56
N LEU A 44 -15.54 -16.20 6.70
CA LEU A 44 -15.11 -15.42 5.55
C LEU A 44 -13.73 -15.89 5.03
N MET A 45 -12.81 -16.16 5.95
CA MET A 45 -11.47 -16.71 5.68
C MET A 45 -11.35 -18.06 6.38
N THR A 46 -10.82 -19.06 5.69
CA THR A 46 -10.73 -20.44 6.21
C THR A 46 -9.41 -20.70 6.94
N SER A 47 -8.34 -20.05 6.51
CA SER A 47 -7.01 -20.13 7.12
C SER A 47 -6.14 -18.96 6.72
N PHE A 48 -5.04 -18.70 7.45
CA PHE A 48 -4.01 -17.73 7.09
C PHE A 48 -3.11 -18.18 5.92
N ASN A 49 -3.33 -19.35 5.35
CA ASN A 49 -2.70 -19.73 4.09
C ASN A 49 -3.40 -19.07 2.90
N GLU A 50 -4.69 -18.79 3.03
CA GLU A 50 -5.49 -18.07 2.05
C GLU A 50 -5.07 -16.61 2.02
N LEU A 51 -4.91 -16.01 0.84
CA LEU A 51 -4.63 -14.60 0.68
C LEU A 51 -5.88 -13.76 0.99
N PHE A 52 -5.71 -12.53 1.44
CA PHE A 52 -6.84 -11.62 1.58
C PHE A 52 -7.44 -11.27 0.21
N SER A 53 -6.62 -11.18 -0.84
CA SER A 53 -7.07 -11.00 -2.22
C SER A 53 -7.97 -12.15 -2.72
N ASP A 54 -7.81 -13.37 -2.21
CA ASP A 54 -8.74 -14.47 -2.50
C ASP A 54 -10.19 -14.15 -2.09
N LEU A 55 -10.39 -13.27 -1.11
CA LEU A 55 -11.73 -12.87 -0.65
C LEU A 55 -12.46 -11.98 -1.67
N GLU A 56 -11.74 -11.43 -2.64
CA GLU A 56 -12.25 -10.60 -3.71
C GLU A 56 -12.75 -11.41 -4.94
N ILE A 57 -12.58 -12.73 -4.92
CA ILE A 57 -13.04 -13.62 -5.99
C ILE A 57 -14.55 -13.49 -6.17
N ASP A 58 -15.00 -13.36 -7.41
CA ASP A 58 -16.40 -13.22 -7.77
C ASP A 58 -17.26 -14.34 -7.18
N GLY A 59 -18.38 -13.96 -6.57
CA GLY A 59 -19.30 -14.88 -5.92
C GLY A 59 -18.99 -15.23 -4.47
N ARG A 60 -17.84 -14.79 -3.92
CA ARG A 60 -17.59 -14.88 -2.48
C ARG A 60 -18.38 -13.79 -1.71
N PRO A 61 -18.74 -14.06 -0.45
CA PRO A 61 -19.40 -13.07 0.39
C PRO A 61 -18.58 -11.78 0.47
N TYR A 62 -19.23 -10.64 0.20
CA TYR A 62 -18.64 -9.29 0.24
C TYR A 62 -17.52 -9.01 -0.79
N SER A 63 -17.22 -9.91 -1.74
CA SER A 63 -16.15 -9.73 -2.74
C SER A 63 -16.25 -8.38 -3.45
N VAL A 64 -17.43 -8.00 -3.94
CA VAL A 64 -17.66 -6.72 -4.63
C VAL A 64 -17.34 -5.51 -3.72
N ALA A 65 -17.67 -5.60 -2.43
CA ALA A 65 -17.37 -4.51 -1.49
C ALA A 65 -15.86 -4.39 -1.24
N MET A 66 -15.14 -5.51 -1.19
CA MET A 66 -13.69 -5.55 -1.02
C MET A 66 -12.98 -5.01 -2.26
N GLN A 67 -13.34 -5.48 -3.46
CA GLN A 67 -12.85 -4.96 -4.74
C GLN A 67 -13.05 -3.42 -4.85
N HIS A 68 -14.24 -2.93 -4.50
CA HIS A 68 -14.51 -1.49 -4.51
C HIS A 68 -13.71 -0.74 -3.44
N ALA A 69 -13.43 -1.35 -2.29
CA ALA A 69 -12.58 -0.75 -1.27
C ALA A 69 -11.13 -0.59 -1.76
N ASP A 70 -10.56 -1.60 -2.41
CA ASP A 70 -9.22 -1.54 -2.97
C ASP A 70 -9.12 -0.56 -4.14
N LEU A 71 -10.11 -0.57 -5.05
CA LEU A 71 -10.22 0.44 -6.10
C LEU A 71 -10.29 1.86 -5.52
N ALA A 72 -11.17 2.09 -4.54
CA ALA A 72 -11.31 3.40 -3.90
C ALA A 72 -10.00 3.82 -3.21
N SER A 73 -9.36 2.89 -2.49
CA SER A 73 -8.06 3.13 -1.85
C SER A 73 -7.01 3.57 -2.85
N GLY A 74 -6.82 2.81 -3.93
CA GLY A 74 -5.84 3.11 -4.97
C GLY A 74 -6.10 4.47 -5.64
N LEU A 75 -7.34 4.76 -6.02
CA LEU A 75 -7.71 6.03 -6.65
C LEU A 75 -7.52 7.23 -5.71
N LEU A 76 -7.94 7.13 -4.46
CA LEU A 76 -7.78 8.19 -3.47
C LEU A 76 -6.30 8.50 -3.20
N LEU A 77 -5.47 7.46 -3.07
CA LEU A 77 -4.03 7.63 -2.92
C LEU A 77 -3.41 8.27 -4.16
N LEU A 78 -3.79 7.81 -5.35
CA LEU A 78 -3.29 8.38 -6.60
C LEU A 78 -3.60 9.87 -6.72
N ILE A 79 -4.84 10.27 -6.43
CA ILE A 79 -5.24 11.68 -6.43
C ILE A 79 -4.45 12.46 -5.38
N ALA A 80 -4.28 11.93 -4.17
CA ALA A 80 -3.47 12.56 -3.12
C ALA A 80 -2.02 12.79 -3.58
N LEU A 81 -1.41 11.78 -4.20
CA LEU A 81 -0.04 11.85 -4.72
C LEU A 81 0.09 12.86 -5.86
N LEU A 82 -0.89 12.97 -6.76
CA LEU A 82 -0.91 13.96 -7.84
C LEU A 82 -1.05 15.38 -7.30
N ILE A 83 -1.89 15.60 -6.27
CA ILE A 83 -2.01 16.88 -5.59
C ILE A 83 -0.68 17.32 -4.96
N ILE A 84 0.04 16.40 -4.30
CA ILE A 84 1.34 16.67 -3.66
C ILE A 84 2.45 16.81 -4.71
N GLY A 85 2.43 15.98 -5.75
CA GLY A 85 3.52 15.78 -6.69
C GLY A 85 3.95 17.05 -7.43
N SER A 86 3.03 17.96 -7.72
CA SER A 86 3.29 19.17 -8.50
C SER A 86 4.33 20.14 -7.91
N ARG A 87 4.74 20.00 -6.63
CA ARG A 87 5.71 20.89 -5.95
C ARG A 87 6.93 20.19 -5.34
N LYS A 88 6.86 18.89 -5.05
CA LYS A 88 7.95 18.15 -4.37
C LYS A 88 8.58 17.07 -5.26
N LEU A 89 8.18 16.98 -6.51
CA LEU A 89 8.61 15.99 -7.50
C LEU A 89 10.14 15.87 -7.63
N ILE A 90 10.85 16.98 -7.51
CA ILE A 90 12.28 17.02 -7.85
C ILE A 90 13.14 16.33 -6.77
N LYS A 91 12.80 16.45 -5.48
CA LYS A 91 13.69 15.99 -4.40
C LYS A 91 13.59 14.49 -4.09
N ASN A 92 12.40 13.88 -4.25
CA ASN A 92 12.13 12.47 -3.92
C ASN A 92 11.28 11.79 -5.02
N PHE A 93 11.54 12.09 -6.28
CA PHE A 93 10.74 11.63 -7.42
C PHE A 93 10.60 10.10 -7.46
N LYS A 94 11.69 9.36 -7.23
CA LYS A 94 11.67 7.89 -7.26
C LYS A 94 10.79 7.29 -6.15
N GLU A 95 10.81 7.86 -4.94
CA GLU A 95 9.95 7.45 -3.83
C GLU A 95 8.48 7.75 -4.15
N TRP A 96 8.20 8.94 -4.68
CA TRP A 96 6.86 9.32 -5.13
C TRP A 96 6.36 8.41 -6.26
N LEU A 97 7.18 8.13 -7.26
CA LEU A 97 6.83 7.26 -8.39
C LEU A 97 6.52 5.82 -7.92
N ALA A 98 7.30 5.30 -6.96
CA ALA A 98 7.01 4.00 -6.37
C ALA A 98 5.64 3.98 -5.68
N LEU A 99 5.28 5.04 -4.94
CA LEU A 99 3.94 5.16 -4.34
C LEU A 99 2.83 5.30 -5.39
N VAL A 100 3.09 5.94 -6.54
CA VAL A 100 2.15 5.98 -7.67
C VAL A 100 1.92 4.58 -8.23
N PHE A 101 2.98 3.79 -8.43
CA PHE A 101 2.83 2.41 -8.89
C PHE A 101 2.09 1.54 -7.86
N PHE A 102 2.33 1.74 -6.57
CA PHE A 102 1.54 1.11 -5.51
C PHE A 102 0.05 1.44 -5.64
N ALA A 103 -0.30 2.73 -5.78
CA ALA A 103 -1.69 3.17 -5.91
C ALA A 103 -2.36 2.64 -7.18
N VAL A 104 -1.63 2.61 -8.29
CA VAL A 104 -2.12 2.05 -9.57
C VAL A 104 -2.30 0.54 -9.48
N GLY A 105 -1.36 -0.17 -8.84
CA GLY A 105 -1.46 -1.61 -8.58
C GLY A 105 -2.73 -1.95 -7.81
N GLY A 106 -2.95 -1.32 -6.66
CA GLY A 106 -4.17 -1.54 -5.86
C GLY A 106 -5.46 -1.19 -6.61
N ALA A 107 -5.47 -0.08 -7.38
CA ALA A 107 -6.65 0.25 -8.19
C ALA A 107 -6.93 -0.79 -9.29
N ILE A 108 -5.90 -1.34 -9.94
CA ILE A 108 -6.04 -2.40 -10.95
C ILE A 108 -6.50 -3.70 -10.28
N GLY A 109 -5.95 -4.07 -9.12
CA GLY A 109 -6.40 -5.22 -8.33
C GLY A 109 -7.88 -5.14 -7.99
N GLY A 110 -8.37 -3.97 -7.56
CA GLY A 110 -9.78 -3.75 -7.27
C GLY A 110 -10.71 -3.71 -8.50
N ILE A 111 -10.17 -3.56 -9.72
CA ILE A 111 -10.96 -3.64 -10.97
C ILE A 111 -11.04 -5.10 -11.47
N PHE A 112 -9.95 -5.83 -11.38
CA PHE A 112 -9.82 -7.18 -11.91
C PHE A 112 -9.74 -8.17 -10.75
N SER A 113 -10.78 -8.97 -10.57
CA SER A 113 -10.80 -10.04 -9.57
C SER A 113 -10.10 -11.30 -10.09
N GLU A 114 -9.67 -12.15 -9.18
CA GLU A 114 -9.30 -13.51 -9.52
C GLU A 114 -10.54 -14.34 -9.87
N SER A 115 -10.39 -15.28 -10.80
CA SER A 115 -11.49 -16.16 -11.21
C SER A 115 -11.73 -17.29 -10.22
N CYS A 116 -10.71 -17.68 -9.48
CA CYS A 116 -10.72 -18.73 -8.47
C CYS A 116 -9.48 -18.59 -7.58
N SER A 117 -9.52 -19.21 -6.40
CA SER A 117 -8.38 -19.24 -5.48
C SER A 117 -7.50 -20.47 -5.77
N ASP A 118 -6.23 -20.23 -6.07
CA ASP A 118 -5.22 -21.27 -6.20
C ASP A 118 -4.81 -21.85 -4.83
N THR A 119 -4.97 -21.06 -3.76
CA THR A 119 -4.67 -21.46 -2.39
C THR A 119 -5.66 -22.48 -1.83
N THR A 120 -6.92 -22.47 -2.31
CA THR A 120 -7.98 -23.36 -1.83
C THR A 120 -8.41 -24.42 -2.87
N SER A 121 -8.03 -24.27 -4.14
CA SER A 121 -8.44 -25.15 -5.24
C SER A 121 -7.27 -25.65 -6.07
N ALA A 122 -6.96 -26.94 -5.96
CA ALA A 122 -5.94 -27.60 -6.79
C ALA A 122 -6.24 -27.52 -8.30
N VAL A 123 -7.53 -27.48 -8.68
CA VAL A 123 -7.95 -27.30 -10.08
C VAL A 123 -7.61 -25.89 -10.56
N CYS A 124 -7.92 -24.87 -9.75
CA CYS A 124 -7.57 -23.50 -10.06
C CYS A 124 -6.05 -23.35 -10.29
N ARG A 125 -5.25 -23.82 -9.35
CA ARG A 125 -3.79 -23.81 -9.44
C ARG A 125 -3.26 -24.50 -10.70
N HIS A 126 -3.83 -25.64 -11.07
CA HIS A 126 -3.45 -26.36 -12.27
C HIS A 126 -3.73 -25.56 -13.56
N LEU A 127 -4.88 -24.89 -13.62
CA LEU A 127 -5.26 -24.04 -14.75
C LEU A 127 -4.40 -22.78 -14.80
N GLU A 128 -4.10 -22.17 -13.65
CA GLU A 128 -3.27 -20.97 -13.54
C GLU A 128 -1.86 -21.20 -14.06
N VAL A 129 -1.17 -22.25 -13.58
CA VAL A 129 0.19 -22.59 -14.02
C VAL A 129 0.26 -22.87 -15.53
N ARG A 130 -0.85 -23.30 -16.14
CA ARG A 130 -0.96 -23.54 -17.58
C ARG A 130 -1.44 -22.34 -18.38
N PHE A 131 -1.66 -21.19 -17.74
CA PHE A 131 -2.20 -20.00 -18.38
C PHE A 131 -3.57 -20.24 -19.06
N GLN A 132 -4.43 -21.04 -18.43
CA GLN A 132 -5.75 -21.40 -18.94
C GLN A 132 -6.91 -20.65 -18.27
N LEU A 133 -6.61 -19.73 -17.35
CA LEU A 133 -7.58 -18.84 -16.74
C LEU A 133 -7.81 -17.58 -17.57
N PRO A 134 -8.91 -16.83 -17.35
CA PRO A 134 -9.17 -15.57 -18.04
C PRO A 134 -8.09 -14.52 -17.77
N ALA A 135 -7.90 -13.60 -18.71
CA ALA A 135 -6.85 -12.56 -18.62
C ALA A 135 -6.95 -11.69 -17.36
N HIS A 136 -8.18 -11.39 -16.89
CA HIS A 136 -8.37 -10.57 -15.68
C HIS A 136 -7.76 -11.20 -14.43
N HIS A 137 -7.76 -12.54 -14.32
CA HIS A 137 -7.11 -13.28 -13.26
C HIS A 137 -5.60 -12.97 -13.18
N TYR A 138 -4.90 -13.01 -14.31
CA TYR A 138 -3.47 -12.70 -14.37
C TYR A 138 -3.18 -11.20 -14.19
N LEU A 139 -4.11 -10.34 -14.61
CA LEU A 139 -4.00 -8.90 -14.34
C LEU A 139 -4.09 -8.60 -12.85
N HIS A 140 -4.93 -9.30 -12.10
CA HIS A 140 -5.00 -9.21 -10.66
C HIS A 140 -3.67 -9.59 -10.02
N ILE A 141 -3.14 -10.79 -10.33
CA ILE A 141 -1.85 -11.27 -9.82
C ILE A 141 -0.72 -10.29 -10.16
N ALA A 142 -0.64 -9.84 -11.42
CA ALA A 142 0.37 -8.89 -11.85
C ALA A 142 0.26 -7.55 -11.11
N SER A 143 -0.96 -7.09 -10.82
CA SER A 143 -1.19 -5.86 -10.06
C SER A 143 -0.68 -5.99 -8.62
N GLY A 144 -0.91 -7.12 -7.96
CA GLY A 144 -0.39 -7.42 -6.62
C GLY A 144 1.14 -7.45 -6.59
N ILE A 145 1.78 -8.06 -7.59
CA ILE A 145 3.26 -8.04 -7.72
C ILE A 145 3.78 -6.59 -7.83
N VAL A 146 3.14 -5.76 -8.65
CA VAL A 146 3.50 -4.35 -8.80
C VAL A 146 3.26 -3.59 -7.51
N GLU A 147 2.13 -3.79 -6.87
CA GLU A 147 1.73 -3.13 -5.64
C GLU A 147 2.73 -3.40 -4.51
N PHE A 148 2.92 -4.66 -4.13
CA PHE A 148 3.81 -5.03 -3.03
C PHE A 148 5.29 -4.78 -3.34
N GLY A 149 5.69 -4.94 -4.60
CA GLY A 149 7.03 -4.56 -5.04
C GLY A 149 7.28 -3.06 -4.92
N SER A 150 6.29 -2.26 -5.30
CA SER A 150 6.39 -0.80 -5.28
C SER A 150 6.45 -0.23 -3.86
N ILE A 151 5.66 -0.75 -2.91
CA ILE A 151 5.75 -0.32 -1.51
C ILE A 151 7.11 -0.69 -0.90
N THR A 152 7.66 -1.86 -1.26
CA THR A 152 9.01 -2.27 -0.85
C THR A 152 10.06 -1.29 -1.35
N ILE A 153 9.99 -0.89 -2.61
CA ILE A 153 10.87 0.12 -3.21
C ILE A 153 10.70 1.48 -2.52
N ALA A 154 9.46 1.92 -2.28
CA ALA A 154 9.19 3.18 -1.59
C ALA A 154 9.81 3.23 -0.20
N LEU A 155 9.65 2.16 0.59
CA LEU A 155 10.25 2.02 1.93
C LEU A 155 11.78 2.02 1.88
N TYR A 156 12.38 1.32 0.92
CA TYR A 156 13.84 1.32 0.72
C TYR A 156 14.37 2.72 0.40
N LEU A 157 13.69 3.46 -0.47
CA LEU A 157 14.07 4.81 -0.86
C LEU A 157 13.88 5.81 0.30
N ALA A 158 12.79 5.70 1.08
CA ALA A 158 12.57 6.48 2.29
C ALA A 158 13.69 6.24 3.33
N ARG A 159 14.05 4.96 3.57
CA ARG A 159 15.20 4.59 4.40
C ARG A 159 16.50 5.23 3.90
N LYS A 160 16.79 5.15 2.60
CA LYS A 160 18.00 5.76 1.99
C LYS A 160 18.02 7.26 2.19
N ARG A 161 16.89 7.94 2.03
CA ARG A 161 16.73 9.39 2.23
C ARG A 161 17.00 9.82 3.67
N THR A 162 16.57 9.01 4.64
CA THR A 162 16.63 9.36 6.06
C THR A 162 17.82 8.76 6.81
N ARG A 163 18.66 7.96 6.15
CA ARG A 163 19.75 7.16 6.77
C ARG A 163 20.65 7.94 7.72
N ASN A 164 20.98 9.19 7.38
CA ASN A 164 21.87 10.03 8.17
C ASN A 164 21.14 10.87 9.24
N GLN A 165 19.82 10.70 9.38
CA GLN A 165 19.01 11.41 10.35
C GLN A 165 18.85 10.56 11.62
N LYS A 166 19.11 11.14 12.80
CA LYS A 166 18.88 10.47 14.10
C LYS A 166 17.44 10.71 14.59
N THR A 167 16.44 10.51 13.73
CA THR A 167 15.02 10.72 14.03
C THR A 167 14.30 9.38 14.25
N GLN A 168 13.16 9.43 14.95
CA GLN A 168 12.31 8.24 15.10
C GLN A 168 11.77 7.77 13.74
N ALA A 169 11.42 8.70 12.83
CA ALA A 169 11.01 8.39 11.47
C ALA A 169 12.09 7.61 10.71
N SER A 170 13.37 7.99 10.84
CA SER A 170 14.48 7.24 10.23
C SER A 170 14.59 5.81 10.77
N ARG A 171 14.37 5.62 12.07
CA ARG A 171 14.36 4.27 12.68
C ARG A 171 13.18 3.44 12.16
N ALA A 172 12.00 4.03 12.08
CA ALA A 172 10.81 3.37 11.55
C ALA A 172 11.02 2.93 10.08
N TYR A 173 11.48 3.82 9.20
CA TYR A 173 11.79 3.45 7.81
C TYR A 173 12.88 2.38 7.69
N ASN A 174 13.88 2.39 8.58
CA ASN A 174 14.90 1.35 8.56
C ASN A 174 14.34 -0.03 8.91
N ILE A 175 13.46 -0.12 9.89
CA ILE A 175 12.80 -1.37 10.28
C ILE A 175 11.86 -1.82 9.15
N LEU A 176 10.91 -0.96 8.73
CA LEU A 176 9.92 -1.29 7.71
C LEU A 176 10.57 -1.70 6.37
N ALA A 177 11.62 -0.99 5.93
CA ALA A 177 12.30 -1.33 4.69
C ALA A 177 13.03 -2.68 4.76
N LYS A 178 13.68 -2.99 5.88
CA LYS A 178 14.34 -4.30 6.06
C LYS A 178 13.32 -5.43 6.08
N SER A 179 12.22 -5.24 6.80
CA SER A 179 11.15 -6.23 6.88
C SER A 179 10.46 -6.42 5.52
N ALA A 180 10.23 -5.35 4.74
CA ALA A 180 9.63 -5.47 3.41
C ALA A 180 10.59 -6.14 2.40
N LEU A 181 11.90 -5.87 2.45
CA LEU A 181 12.90 -6.53 1.60
C LEU A 181 12.99 -8.03 1.86
N ILE A 182 12.69 -8.49 3.07
CA ILE A 182 12.61 -9.91 3.42
C ILE A 182 11.21 -10.44 3.09
N GLY A 183 10.18 -9.68 3.45
CA GLY A 183 8.77 -10.07 3.30
C GLY A 183 8.35 -10.27 1.84
N TYR A 184 8.85 -9.45 0.91
CA TYR A 184 8.44 -9.55 -0.49
C TYR A 184 8.85 -10.87 -1.16
N PRO A 185 10.10 -11.34 -1.07
CA PRO A 185 10.44 -12.70 -1.53
C PRO A 185 9.69 -13.80 -0.79
N LEU A 186 9.41 -13.61 0.52
CA LEU A 186 8.61 -14.57 1.28
C LEU A 186 7.15 -14.59 0.83
N LEU A 187 6.57 -13.47 0.41
CA LEU A 187 5.22 -13.43 -0.16
C LEU A 187 5.16 -14.23 -1.47
N ILE A 188 6.15 -14.03 -2.34
CA ILE A 188 6.24 -14.81 -3.58
C ILE A 188 6.39 -16.31 -3.27
N LEU A 189 7.22 -16.67 -2.30
CA LEU A 189 7.39 -18.05 -1.88
C LEU A 189 6.11 -18.61 -1.26
N ALA A 190 5.42 -17.83 -0.43
CA ALA A 190 4.14 -18.21 0.18
C ALA A 190 3.06 -18.45 -0.87
N TYR A 191 2.98 -17.59 -1.87
CA TYR A 191 2.11 -17.79 -3.03
C TYR A 191 2.42 -19.09 -3.77
N LEU A 192 3.70 -19.35 -4.08
CA LEU A 192 4.13 -20.57 -4.79
C LEU A 192 3.92 -21.85 -3.97
N THR A 193 3.94 -21.79 -2.64
CA THR A 193 3.84 -22.95 -1.73
C THR A 193 2.47 -23.09 -1.07
N ASN A 194 1.61 -22.07 -1.13
CA ASN A 194 0.34 -21.95 -0.39
C ASN A 194 0.49 -22.06 1.13
N ILE A 195 1.55 -21.47 1.68
CA ILE A 195 1.84 -21.50 3.11
C ILE A 195 1.97 -20.07 3.63
N PHE A 196 1.14 -19.72 4.62
CA PHE A 196 1.16 -18.41 5.30
C PHE A 196 0.98 -17.16 4.41
N GLY A 197 0.36 -17.29 3.23
CA GLY A 197 0.18 -16.20 2.29
C GLY A 197 -0.52 -14.99 2.92
N GLY A 198 -1.69 -15.18 3.50
CA GLY A 198 -2.46 -14.10 4.13
C GLY A 198 -1.76 -13.45 5.31
N PHE A 199 -0.98 -14.21 6.10
CA PHE A 199 -0.20 -13.63 7.19
C PHE A 199 0.89 -12.67 6.66
N ILE A 200 1.55 -13.01 5.55
CA ILE A 200 2.58 -12.17 4.95
C ILE A 200 1.95 -10.97 4.24
N GLU A 201 0.82 -11.18 3.56
CA GLU A 201 0.06 -10.10 2.91
C GLU A 201 -0.41 -9.04 3.92
N MET A 202 -0.92 -9.46 5.09
CA MET A 202 -1.26 -8.57 6.20
C MET A 202 -0.10 -7.67 6.60
N PHE A 203 1.14 -8.17 6.56
CA PHE A 203 2.32 -7.36 6.83
C PHE A 203 2.45 -6.19 5.84
N PHE A 204 2.18 -6.40 4.56
CA PHE A 204 2.24 -5.33 3.55
C PHE A 204 1.14 -4.30 3.73
N PHE A 205 -0.07 -4.71 4.12
CA PHE A 205 -1.14 -3.78 4.50
C PHE A 205 -0.73 -2.88 5.66
N LEU A 206 -0.12 -3.46 6.70
CA LEU A 206 0.43 -2.69 7.82
C LEU A 206 1.60 -1.80 7.39
N ALA A 207 2.48 -2.28 6.51
CA ALA A 207 3.61 -1.50 6.01
C ALA A 207 3.16 -0.24 5.26
N PHE A 208 2.11 -0.34 4.43
CA PHE A 208 1.51 0.82 3.78
C PHE A 208 0.91 1.80 4.79
N THR A 209 0.12 1.30 5.73
CA THR A 209 -0.45 2.11 6.81
C THR A 209 0.64 2.87 7.56
N MET A 210 1.71 2.18 7.94
CA MET A 210 2.83 2.76 8.67
C MET A 210 3.62 3.78 7.85
N ILE A 211 3.82 3.60 6.54
CA ILE A 211 4.54 4.59 5.72
C ILE A 211 3.78 5.91 5.67
N VAL A 212 2.44 5.86 5.55
CA VAL A 212 1.61 7.08 5.55
C VAL A 212 1.69 7.78 6.91
N ILE A 213 1.54 7.04 8.02
CA ILE A 213 1.64 7.59 9.38
C ILE A 213 3.01 8.23 9.64
N VAL A 214 4.11 7.55 9.25
CA VAL A 214 5.47 8.07 9.46
C VAL A 214 5.72 9.30 8.60
N GLN A 215 5.18 9.36 7.38
CA GLN A 215 5.26 10.56 6.54
C GLN A 215 4.49 11.75 7.13
N LEU A 216 3.31 11.49 7.71
CA LEU A 216 2.54 12.49 8.46
C LEU A 216 3.39 13.05 9.61
N TRP A 217 3.95 12.17 10.41
CA TRP A 217 4.74 12.55 11.56
C TRP A 217 6.01 13.32 11.20
N GLU A 218 6.75 12.93 10.16
CA GLU A 218 7.90 13.72 9.67
C GLU A 218 7.52 15.16 9.36
N ARG A 219 6.32 15.39 8.82
CA ARG A 219 5.86 16.73 8.44
C ARG A 219 5.44 17.56 9.62
N THR A 220 4.68 16.99 10.56
CA THR A 220 4.25 17.71 11.77
C THR A 220 5.46 18.10 12.63
N SER A 221 6.40 17.18 12.84
CA SER A 221 7.64 17.46 13.60
C SER A 221 8.54 18.49 12.92
N ALA A 222 8.46 18.67 11.61
CA ALA A 222 9.20 19.71 10.90
C ALA A 222 8.56 21.11 11.04
N LEU A 223 7.27 21.20 11.33
CA LEU A 223 6.55 22.44 11.57
C LEU A 223 6.79 22.98 12.99
N GLU A 224 6.93 22.10 13.98
CA GLU A 224 7.19 22.48 15.37
C GLU A 224 8.59 23.07 15.60
N LYS A 225 9.55 22.79 14.70
CA LYS A 225 10.95 23.26 14.78
C LYS A 225 11.18 24.60 14.07
N LYS A 226 10.17 25.21 13.49
CA LYS A 226 10.20 26.53 12.83
C LYS A 226 9.52 27.59 13.67
#